data_c538432ff63f0b15f23081437a24699b
#
_entry.id   c538432ff63f0b15f23081437a24699b
#
_cell.length_a   1.000
_cell.length_b   1.000
_cell.length_c   1.000
_cell.angle_alpha   90.00
_cell.angle_beta   90.00
_cell.angle_gamma   90.00
#
_symmetry.space_group_name_H-M   'P 1'
#
loop_
_entity.id
_entity.type
_entity.pdbx_description
1 polymer ?
#
loop_
_entity_poly.entity_id
_entity_poly.type
_entity_poly.pdbx_seq_one_letter_code
_entity_poly.pdbx_strand_id
1 'polypeptide(L)'
;MAHTTTKIRKCLFPAAGYGTRFLPATKAMPKEMLPIVSKPLIQYGVEEALEAGMNQIGFIVGRGKRAIADHFDNNYELEHQIKGTSKEKYLDDIRKVMDSCEFVFMRQREMLGLGHAILTGEPMIGNEPFAVVLADDLCAAPSDGDHLRALGQLAALYKRYQCSIIAIEEVPAEDTGSYGIISGEEIAPGIYQVRDMVEKPNPEDAPSNLAIIGRYILTPEIFTYLRNTKPGANGEIQITDALKALAQDRQVLAVKFKGRRFDCGSVDGFIEATNYYYENVYKKETKL
;
A
#
# COMPACT_ATOMS: atom_id res chain seq x y z
N MET A 1 19.31 13.85 -25.10
CA MET A 1 17.85 13.69 -25.05
C MET A 1 17.43 13.99 -23.61
N ALA A 2 16.59 14.99 -23.39
CA ALA A 2 16.09 15.28 -22.04
C ALA A 2 15.24 14.06 -21.60
N HIS A 3 15.68 13.36 -20.56
CA HIS A 3 14.84 12.36 -19.91
C HIS A 3 13.64 13.08 -19.32
N THR A 4 12.50 13.04 -20.01
CA THR A 4 11.22 13.40 -19.42
C THR A 4 10.98 12.45 -18.26
N THR A 5 11.18 12.93 -17.04
CA THR A 5 10.87 12.20 -15.81
C THR A 5 9.39 11.81 -15.86
N THR A 6 9.11 10.53 -16.07
CA THR A 6 7.74 10.02 -16.15
C THR A 6 7.10 10.17 -14.76
N LYS A 7 6.09 11.02 -14.67
CA LYS A 7 5.34 11.23 -13.42
C LYS A 7 4.54 9.95 -13.13
N ILE A 8 4.66 9.44 -11.90
CA ILE A 8 3.83 8.31 -11.46
C ILE A 8 2.41 8.84 -11.22
N ARG A 9 1.43 8.27 -11.89
CA ARG A 9 0.01 8.65 -11.79
C ARG A 9 -0.89 7.51 -11.33
N LYS A 10 -0.42 6.26 -11.46
CA LYS A 10 -1.18 5.05 -11.24
C LYS A 10 -0.80 4.40 -9.92
N CYS A 11 -1.80 3.94 -9.16
CA CYS A 11 -1.60 3.22 -7.91
C CYS A 11 -2.52 2.01 -7.85
N LEU A 12 -1.98 0.83 -7.53
CA LEU A 12 -2.74 -0.41 -7.31
C LEU A 12 -2.91 -0.67 -5.82
N PHE A 13 -4.12 -1.08 -5.48
CA PHE A 13 -4.50 -1.54 -4.14
C PHE A 13 -4.91 -3.01 -4.20
N PRO A 14 -4.01 -3.95 -3.88
CA PRO A 14 -4.37 -5.35 -3.67
C PRO A 14 -5.30 -5.48 -2.45
N ALA A 15 -6.58 -5.77 -2.69
CA ALA A 15 -7.64 -5.84 -1.68
C ALA A 15 -8.52 -7.08 -1.82
N ALA A 16 -7.96 -8.18 -2.35
CA ALA A 16 -8.71 -9.40 -2.60
C ALA A 16 -8.77 -10.37 -1.41
N GLY A 17 -7.86 -10.26 -0.44
CA GLY A 17 -7.70 -11.19 0.71
C GLY A 17 -8.93 -11.27 1.61
N TYR A 18 -9.12 -12.41 2.27
CA TYR A 18 -10.31 -12.71 3.07
C TYR A 18 -10.37 -12.00 4.43
N GLY A 19 -9.25 -11.50 4.96
CA GLY A 19 -9.21 -10.80 6.25
C GLY A 19 -9.51 -11.70 7.46
N THR A 20 -9.09 -12.97 7.44
CA THR A 20 -9.46 -13.98 8.43
C THR A 20 -9.02 -13.68 9.86
N ARG A 21 -7.98 -12.85 10.04
CA ARG A 21 -7.50 -12.41 11.36
C ARG A 21 -8.52 -11.58 12.13
N PHE A 22 -9.48 -10.96 11.44
CA PHE A 22 -10.55 -10.12 12.02
C PHE A 22 -11.93 -10.80 12.05
N LEU A 23 -12.00 -12.12 11.88
CA LEU A 23 -13.26 -12.83 12.07
C LEU A 23 -13.72 -12.72 13.53
N PRO A 24 -15.03 -12.55 13.80
CA PRO A 24 -16.15 -12.61 12.83
C PRO A 24 -16.46 -11.29 12.08
N ALA A 25 -15.84 -10.15 12.40
CA ALA A 25 -16.17 -8.85 11.82
C ALA A 25 -16.05 -8.87 10.27
N THR A 26 -15.02 -9.52 9.76
CA THR A 26 -14.74 -9.58 8.31
C THR A 26 -15.53 -10.66 7.55
N LYS A 27 -16.47 -11.36 8.22
CA LYS A 27 -17.36 -12.31 7.55
C LYS A 27 -18.24 -11.63 6.48
N ALA A 28 -18.69 -10.42 6.76
CA ALA A 28 -19.60 -9.66 5.88
C ALA A 28 -19.00 -8.33 5.39
N MET A 29 -17.88 -7.90 5.97
CA MET A 29 -17.22 -6.63 5.65
C MET A 29 -15.77 -6.87 5.23
N PRO A 30 -15.29 -6.24 4.14
CA PRO A 30 -13.87 -6.24 3.81
C PRO A 30 -13.03 -5.69 4.96
N LYS A 31 -11.87 -6.32 5.25
CA LYS A 31 -10.94 -5.79 6.29
C LYS A 31 -10.51 -4.35 5.99
N GLU A 32 -10.41 -4.02 4.72
CA GLU A 32 -10.02 -2.70 4.23
C GLU A 32 -11.06 -1.61 4.53
N MET A 33 -12.31 -2.03 4.87
CA MET A 33 -13.40 -1.15 5.27
C MET A 33 -13.56 -1.01 6.79
N LEU A 34 -12.74 -1.69 7.58
CA LEU A 34 -12.72 -1.48 9.04
C LEU A 34 -12.29 -0.05 9.34
N PRO A 35 -13.00 0.69 10.22
CA PRO A 35 -12.74 2.10 10.43
C PRO A 35 -11.57 2.35 11.39
N ILE A 36 -10.62 3.17 10.99
CA ILE A 36 -9.68 3.84 11.89
C ILE A 36 -10.31 5.18 12.28
N VAL A 37 -10.80 5.27 13.50
CA VAL A 37 -11.64 6.37 14.01
C VAL A 37 -12.92 6.53 13.19
N SER A 38 -12.96 7.38 12.18
CA SER A 38 -14.16 7.70 11.38
C SER A 38 -14.03 7.40 9.90
N LYS A 39 -12.84 7.00 9.42
CA LYS A 39 -12.57 6.69 8.01
C LYS A 39 -12.23 5.22 7.81
N PRO A 40 -12.70 4.55 6.74
CA PRO A 40 -12.23 3.22 6.39
C PRO A 40 -10.72 3.20 6.16
N LEU A 41 -10.08 2.11 6.57
CA LEU A 41 -8.63 1.94 6.47
C LEU A 41 -8.10 2.19 5.04
N ILE A 42 -8.81 1.71 4.02
CA ILE A 42 -8.41 1.88 2.61
C ILE A 42 -8.39 3.35 2.16
N GLN A 43 -9.25 4.21 2.74
CA GLN A 43 -9.29 5.64 2.39
C GLN A 43 -7.98 6.35 2.76
N TYR A 44 -7.35 6.01 3.87
CA TYR A 44 -6.04 6.57 4.25
C TYR A 44 -4.97 6.27 3.20
N GLY A 45 -4.98 5.06 2.65
CA GLY A 45 -4.05 4.69 1.57
C GLY A 45 -4.32 5.46 0.28
N VAL A 46 -5.59 5.67 -0.09
CA VAL A 46 -5.96 6.46 -1.28
C VAL A 46 -5.59 7.93 -1.11
N GLU A 47 -5.84 8.51 0.07
CA GLU A 47 -5.42 9.88 0.41
C GLU A 47 -3.89 10.02 0.31
N GLU A 48 -3.12 9.03 0.79
CA GLU A 48 -1.66 9.01 0.65
C GLU A 48 -1.20 8.94 -0.81
N ALA A 49 -1.86 8.12 -1.63
CA ALA A 49 -1.56 8.04 -3.07
C ALA A 49 -1.85 9.38 -3.79
N LEU A 50 -2.98 10.02 -3.46
CA LEU A 50 -3.36 11.32 -4.02
C LEU A 50 -2.36 12.42 -3.62
N GLU A 51 -1.94 12.48 -2.35
CA GLU A 51 -0.90 13.40 -1.87
C GLU A 51 0.45 13.20 -2.57
N ALA A 52 0.79 11.93 -2.89
CA ALA A 52 1.98 11.60 -3.67
C ALA A 52 1.84 11.93 -5.18
N GLY A 53 0.68 12.44 -5.61
CA GLY A 53 0.39 12.86 -6.98
C GLY A 53 -0.17 11.77 -7.89
N MET A 54 -0.67 10.66 -7.31
CA MET A 54 -1.27 9.54 -8.03
C MET A 54 -2.79 9.65 -7.94
N ASN A 55 -3.45 9.78 -9.08
CA ASN A 55 -4.90 9.99 -9.16
C ASN A 55 -5.64 8.94 -10.01
N GLN A 56 -4.94 7.94 -10.52
CA GLN A 56 -5.54 6.79 -11.19
C GLN A 56 -5.39 5.57 -10.27
N ILE A 57 -6.48 5.21 -9.62
CA ILE A 57 -6.50 4.23 -8.53
C ILE A 57 -7.14 2.93 -9.01
N GLY A 58 -6.37 1.84 -8.98
CA GLY A 58 -6.84 0.50 -9.32
C GLY A 58 -7.01 -0.37 -8.08
N PHE A 59 -8.21 -0.85 -7.84
CA PHE A 59 -8.47 -1.83 -6.78
C PHE A 59 -8.52 -3.24 -7.37
N ILE A 60 -7.67 -4.12 -6.85
CA ILE A 60 -7.68 -5.54 -7.19
C ILE A 60 -8.50 -6.25 -6.12
N VAL A 61 -9.72 -6.60 -6.45
CA VAL A 61 -10.73 -7.07 -5.49
C VAL A 61 -11.11 -8.53 -5.71
N GLY A 62 -11.43 -9.21 -4.62
CA GLY A 62 -12.04 -10.54 -4.63
C GLY A 62 -13.59 -10.47 -4.58
N ARG A 63 -14.21 -11.65 -4.48
CA ARG A 63 -15.65 -11.74 -4.23
C ARG A 63 -15.99 -11.15 -2.85
N GLY A 64 -17.11 -10.42 -2.74
CA GLY A 64 -17.58 -9.86 -1.47
C GLY A 64 -16.93 -8.53 -1.08
N LYS A 65 -16.19 -7.88 -1.99
CA LYS A 65 -15.51 -6.58 -1.76
C LYS A 65 -16.29 -5.37 -2.27
N ARG A 66 -17.61 -5.51 -2.51
CA ARG A 66 -18.44 -4.45 -3.08
C ARG A 66 -18.43 -3.16 -2.25
N ALA A 67 -18.39 -3.27 -0.93
CA ALA A 67 -18.35 -2.12 -0.03
C ALA A 67 -17.16 -1.16 -0.31
N ILE A 68 -16.05 -1.64 -0.91
CA ILE A 68 -14.96 -0.76 -1.34
C ILE A 68 -15.41 0.12 -2.51
N ALA A 69 -16.11 -0.45 -3.50
CA ALA A 69 -16.61 0.31 -4.63
C ALA A 69 -17.71 1.30 -4.18
N ASP A 70 -18.64 0.84 -3.35
CA ASP A 70 -19.73 1.66 -2.83
C ASP A 70 -19.20 2.86 -2.00
N HIS A 71 -18.04 2.72 -1.34
CA HIS A 71 -17.43 3.80 -0.56
C HIS A 71 -16.86 4.94 -1.43
N PHE A 72 -16.34 4.60 -2.61
CA PHE A 72 -15.79 5.58 -3.56
C PHE A 72 -16.78 5.91 -4.69
N ASP A 73 -18.07 5.76 -4.44
CA ASP A 73 -19.16 6.09 -5.37
C ASP A 73 -20.19 6.98 -4.67
N ASN A 74 -21.03 7.66 -5.46
CA ASN A 74 -22.08 8.53 -4.93
C ASN A 74 -23.18 7.70 -4.26
N ASN A 75 -23.56 8.10 -3.05
CA ASN A 75 -24.75 7.59 -2.37
C ASN A 75 -25.85 8.65 -2.39
N TYR A 76 -26.58 8.69 -3.50
CA TYR A 76 -27.59 9.72 -3.74
C TYR A 76 -28.61 9.85 -2.60
N GLU A 77 -29.08 8.74 -2.05
CA GLU A 77 -30.10 8.75 -0.98
C GLU A 77 -29.55 9.38 0.30
N LEU A 78 -28.38 8.92 0.75
CA LEU A 78 -27.72 9.46 1.94
C LEU A 78 -27.40 10.95 1.74
N GLU A 79 -26.77 11.29 0.63
CA GLU A 79 -26.33 12.65 0.35
C GLU A 79 -27.52 13.62 0.24
N HIS A 80 -28.64 13.19 -0.35
CA HIS A 80 -29.85 13.96 -0.39
C HIS A 80 -30.43 14.21 1.01
N GLN A 81 -30.41 13.20 1.87
CA GLN A 81 -30.94 13.29 3.25
C GLN A 81 -30.15 14.24 4.14
N ILE A 82 -28.83 14.33 3.96
CA ILE A 82 -27.97 15.18 4.82
C ILE A 82 -27.68 16.56 4.21
N LYS A 83 -28.08 16.81 2.97
CA LYS A 83 -27.86 18.06 2.26
C LYS A 83 -28.41 19.27 3.04
N GLY A 84 -27.56 20.29 3.25
CA GLY A 84 -27.90 21.49 4.01
C GLY A 84 -27.91 21.30 5.53
N THR A 85 -27.60 20.11 6.06
CA THR A 85 -27.46 19.87 7.49
C THR A 85 -25.99 19.97 7.94
N SER A 86 -25.76 20.08 9.26
CA SER A 86 -24.40 20.06 9.84
C SER A 86 -23.65 18.75 9.59
N LYS A 87 -24.32 17.69 9.12
CA LYS A 87 -23.71 16.39 8.84
C LYS A 87 -23.04 16.33 7.46
N GLU A 88 -23.40 17.23 6.55
CA GLU A 88 -22.86 17.25 5.18
C GLU A 88 -21.34 17.31 5.15
N LYS A 89 -20.74 18.06 6.06
CA LYS A 89 -19.28 18.20 6.20
C LYS A 89 -18.53 16.88 6.46
N TYR A 90 -19.21 15.84 6.97
CA TYR A 90 -18.57 14.54 7.21
C TYR A 90 -18.23 13.78 5.92
N LEU A 91 -18.78 14.21 4.79
CA LEU A 91 -18.46 13.66 3.48
C LEU A 91 -17.42 14.48 2.71
N ASP A 92 -16.97 15.62 3.22
CA ASP A 92 -16.10 16.53 2.46
C ASP A 92 -14.77 15.89 2.06
N ASP A 93 -14.16 15.09 2.94
CA ASP A 93 -12.90 14.43 2.66
C ASP A 93 -13.05 13.37 1.57
N ILE A 94 -14.09 12.53 1.65
CA ILE A 94 -14.33 11.49 0.64
C ILE A 94 -14.73 12.10 -0.71
N ARG A 95 -15.50 13.18 -0.73
CA ARG A 95 -15.85 13.91 -1.96
C ARG A 95 -14.61 14.46 -2.65
N LYS A 96 -13.68 15.08 -1.90
CA LYS A 96 -12.40 15.56 -2.47
C LYS A 96 -11.62 14.44 -3.13
N VAL A 97 -11.59 13.26 -2.51
CA VAL A 97 -10.93 12.08 -3.06
C VAL A 97 -11.64 11.62 -4.35
N MET A 98 -12.98 11.53 -4.33
CA MET A 98 -13.78 11.11 -5.49
C MET A 98 -13.64 12.08 -6.66
N ASP A 99 -13.64 13.39 -6.40
CA ASP A 99 -13.50 14.43 -7.43
C ASP A 99 -12.07 14.48 -8.02
N SER A 100 -11.08 14.00 -7.28
CA SER A 100 -9.67 14.08 -7.66
C SER A 100 -9.12 12.80 -8.28
N CYS A 101 -9.81 11.67 -8.15
CA CYS A 101 -9.33 10.35 -8.55
C CYS A 101 -10.24 9.68 -9.58
N GLU A 102 -9.61 8.91 -10.48
CA GLU A 102 -10.28 7.94 -11.34
C GLU A 102 -10.13 6.55 -10.73
N PHE A 103 -11.23 5.81 -10.57
CA PHE A 103 -11.24 4.50 -9.94
C PHE A 103 -11.49 3.38 -10.95
N VAL A 104 -10.69 2.32 -10.86
CA VAL A 104 -10.82 1.10 -11.67
C VAL A 104 -10.88 -0.10 -10.74
N PHE A 105 -11.85 -0.97 -10.93
CA PHE A 105 -12.01 -2.19 -10.13
C PHE A 105 -11.76 -3.42 -11.02
N MET A 106 -10.74 -4.19 -10.67
CA MET A 106 -10.36 -5.42 -11.37
C MET A 106 -10.47 -6.61 -10.44
N ARG A 107 -10.91 -7.75 -10.97
CA ARG A 107 -11.18 -8.93 -10.17
C ARG A 107 -10.04 -9.93 -10.20
N GLN A 108 -9.44 -10.20 -9.05
CA GLN A 108 -8.63 -11.39 -8.83
C GLN A 108 -9.58 -12.58 -8.61
N ARG A 109 -9.59 -13.52 -9.57
CA ARG A 109 -10.52 -14.66 -9.53
C ARG A 109 -10.08 -15.74 -8.57
N GLU A 110 -8.78 -15.95 -8.45
CA GLU A 110 -8.13 -16.95 -7.61
C GLU A 110 -7.16 -16.28 -6.66
N MET A 111 -7.12 -16.71 -5.41
CA MET A 111 -6.27 -16.14 -4.37
C MET A 111 -4.84 -16.72 -4.47
N LEU A 112 -4.11 -16.33 -5.50
CA LEU A 112 -2.76 -16.81 -5.80
C LEU A 112 -1.67 -15.85 -5.29
N GLY A 113 -1.91 -15.12 -4.22
CA GLY A 113 -0.93 -14.26 -3.57
C GLY A 113 -0.85 -12.83 -4.11
N LEU A 114 0.04 -12.04 -3.50
CA LEU A 114 0.22 -10.61 -3.77
C LEU A 114 0.76 -10.37 -5.19
N GLY A 115 1.74 -11.13 -5.63
CA GLY A 115 2.30 -11.00 -6.98
C GLY A 115 1.24 -11.21 -8.05
N HIS A 116 0.35 -12.20 -7.89
CA HIS A 116 -0.76 -12.42 -8.82
C HIS A 116 -1.79 -11.27 -8.77
N ALA A 117 -2.05 -10.68 -7.61
CA ALA A 117 -2.92 -9.51 -7.51
C ALA A 117 -2.34 -8.33 -8.31
N ILE A 118 -1.04 -8.07 -8.17
CA ILE A 118 -0.34 -7.02 -8.92
C ILE A 118 -0.39 -7.33 -10.44
N LEU A 119 -0.14 -8.57 -10.84
CA LEU A 119 -0.21 -9.01 -12.24
C LEU A 119 -1.62 -8.82 -12.83
N THR A 120 -2.67 -9.04 -12.03
CA THR A 120 -4.07 -8.76 -12.43
C THR A 120 -4.27 -7.28 -12.79
N GLY A 121 -3.49 -6.37 -12.22
CA GLY A 121 -3.53 -4.94 -12.48
C GLY A 121 -2.85 -4.48 -13.77
N GLU A 122 -2.09 -5.34 -14.44
CA GLU A 122 -1.32 -4.99 -15.64
C GLU A 122 -2.12 -4.30 -16.75
N PRO A 123 -3.36 -4.71 -17.08
CA PRO A 123 -4.13 -4.04 -18.14
C PRO A 123 -4.42 -2.56 -17.87
N MET A 124 -4.55 -2.16 -16.59
CA MET A 124 -4.70 -0.76 -16.20
C MET A 124 -3.36 -0.01 -16.26
N ILE A 125 -2.30 -0.66 -15.84
CA ILE A 125 -0.98 -0.03 -15.71
C ILE A 125 -0.35 0.17 -17.10
N GLY A 126 -0.40 -0.84 -17.96
CA GLY A 126 0.29 -0.81 -19.23
C GLY A 126 1.81 -0.75 -19.03
N ASN A 127 2.47 0.14 -19.78
CA ASN A 127 3.92 0.29 -19.76
C ASN A 127 4.36 1.58 -19.01
N GLU A 128 3.77 1.84 -17.85
CA GLU A 128 4.06 3.02 -17.02
C GLU A 128 4.54 2.61 -15.62
N PRO A 129 5.39 3.41 -14.96
CA PRO A 129 5.69 3.21 -13.54
C PRO A 129 4.44 3.43 -12.71
N PHE A 130 4.31 2.66 -11.65
CA PHE A 130 3.13 2.68 -10.80
C PHE A 130 3.47 2.42 -9.33
N ALA A 131 2.57 2.81 -8.46
CA ALA A 131 2.67 2.46 -7.05
C ALA A 131 1.83 1.23 -6.70
N VAL A 132 2.21 0.56 -5.62
CA VAL A 132 1.39 -0.45 -4.94
C VAL A 132 1.28 -0.07 -3.47
N VAL A 133 0.06 -0.06 -2.96
CA VAL A 133 -0.27 0.22 -1.56
C VAL A 133 -1.03 -0.94 -0.97
N LEU A 134 -0.49 -1.57 0.06
CA LEU A 134 -1.23 -2.52 0.88
C LEU A 134 -2.05 -1.73 1.90
N ALA A 135 -3.37 -1.87 1.83
CA ALA A 135 -4.28 -1.05 2.63
C ALA A 135 -4.17 -1.31 4.15
N ASP A 136 -3.72 -2.50 4.55
CA ASP A 136 -3.52 -2.88 5.95
C ASP A 136 -2.20 -2.38 6.55
N ASP A 137 -1.30 -1.80 5.78
CA ASP A 137 -0.15 -1.05 6.28
C ASP A 137 -0.49 0.45 6.32
N LEU A 138 -0.75 1.00 7.50
CA LEU A 138 -1.06 2.42 7.66
C LEU A 138 0.21 3.19 8.01
N CYS A 139 0.60 4.15 7.15
CA CYS A 139 1.80 4.95 7.34
C CYS A 139 1.44 6.39 7.69
N ALA A 140 1.81 6.82 8.90
CA ALA A 140 1.69 8.20 9.32
C ALA A 140 2.93 9.01 8.89
N ALA A 141 2.73 10.31 8.60
CA ALA A 141 3.82 11.22 8.30
C ALA A 141 4.77 11.39 9.50
N PRO A 142 6.03 11.78 9.27
CA PRO A 142 6.95 12.14 10.34
C PRO A 142 6.42 13.31 11.17
N SER A 143 6.79 13.35 12.45
CA SER A 143 6.39 14.43 13.37
C SER A 143 7.31 15.67 13.29
N ASP A 144 8.41 15.60 12.57
CA ASP A 144 9.52 16.56 12.56
C ASP A 144 9.49 17.59 11.41
N GLY A 145 8.32 17.76 10.75
CA GLY A 145 8.10 18.82 9.76
C GLY A 145 8.26 18.41 8.29
N ASP A 146 8.74 17.21 7.98
CA ASP A 146 8.61 16.63 6.66
C ASP A 146 7.23 15.98 6.54
N HIS A 147 6.33 16.59 5.76
CA HIS A 147 4.94 16.15 5.68
C HIS A 147 4.69 14.99 4.70
N LEU A 148 5.71 14.49 4.01
CA LEU A 148 5.55 13.39 3.06
C LEU A 148 5.37 12.06 3.80
N ARG A 149 4.23 11.39 3.58
CA ARG A 149 4.04 10.00 3.96
C ARG A 149 4.95 9.08 3.14
N ALA A 150 5.04 7.80 3.50
CA ALA A 150 5.96 6.84 2.90
C ALA A 150 5.93 6.85 1.36
N LEU A 151 4.75 6.81 0.75
CA LEU A 151 4.62 6.79 -0.72
C LEU A 151 5.15 8.08 -1.38
N GLY A 152 4.95 9.23 -0.76
CA GLY A 152 5.50 10.51 -1.21
C GLY A 152 7.03 10.53 -1.20
N GLN A 153 7.66 9.93 -0.16
CA GLN A 153 9.11 9.79 -0.07
C GLN A 153 9.64 8.89 -1.18
N LEU A 154 8.99 7.74 -1.44
CA LEU A 154 9.36 6.84 -2.55
C LEU A 154 9.22 7.55 -3.90
N ALA A 155 8.14 8.31 -4.11
CA ALA A 155 7.92 9.06 -5.36
C ALA A 155 8.98 10.13 -5.59
N ALA A 156 9.46 10.80 -4.54
CA ALA A 156 10.55 11.76 -4.62
C ALA A 156 11.86 11.08 -5.05
N LEU A 157 12.16 9.91 -4.51
CA LEU A 157 13.34 9.13 -4.89
C LEU A 157 13.24 8.56 -6.30
N TYR A 158 12.04 8.12 -6.72
CA TYR A 158 11.83 7.64 -8.08
C TYR A 158 12.20 8.72 -9.13
N LYS A 159 11.91 9.99 -8.88
CA LYS A 159 12.32 11.08 -9.79
C LYS A 159 13.83 11.11 -10.03
N ARG A 160 14.62 10.71 -9.03
CA ARG A 160 16.08 10.69 -9.10
C ARG A 160 16.64 9.41 -9.72
N TYR A 161 16.14 8.26 -9.29
CA TYR A 161 16.75 6.96 -9.59
C TYR A 161 16.10 6.22 -10.75
N GLN A 162 14.83 6.51 -11.08
CA GLN A 162 14.08 5.90 -12.20
C GLN A 162 14.11 4.35 -12.19
N CYS A 163 14.04 3.74 -11.01
CA CYS A 163 14.05 2.29 -10.80
C CYS A 163 12.96 1.88 -9.82
N SER A 164 12.70 0.58 -9.69
CA SER A 164 11.78 0.08 -8.66
C SER A 164 12.30 0.39 -7.26
N ILE A 165 11.41 0.90 -6.39
CA ILE A 165 11.73 1.32 -5.02
C ILE A 165 10.70 0.70 -4.07
N ILE A 166 11.17 0.09 -2.99
CA ILE A 166 10.33 -0.50 -1.96
C ILE A 166 10.58 0.18 -0.61
N ALA A 167 9.53 0.34 0.17
CA ALA A 167 9.71 0.82 1.54
C ALA A 167 10.07 -0.34 2.47
N ILE A 168 10.96 -0.06 3.43
CA ILE A 168 11.37 -1.00 4.45
C ILE A 168 11.35 -0.35 5.83
N GLU A 169 11.30 -1.20 6.87
CA GLU A 169 11.54 -0.84 8.26
C GLU A 169 12.42 -1.88 8.94
N GLU A 170 13.08 -1.51 10.03
CA GLU A 170 13.76 -2.47 10.89
C GLU A 170 12.75 -3.12 11.83
N VAL A 171 12.73 -4.43 11.87
CA VAL A 171 11.89 -5.22 12.78
C VAL A 171 12.75 -6.00 13.77
N PRO A 172 12.19 -6.39 14.93
CA PRO A 172 12.84 -7.36 15.81
C PRO A 172 13.19 -8.65 15.04
N ALA A 173 14.32 -9.27 15.39
CA ALA A 173 14.79 -10.47 14.68
C ALA A 173 13.77 -11.61 14.71
N GLU A 174 13.05 -11.75 15.81
CA GLU A 174 11.95 -12.73 15.99
C GLU A 174 10.76 -12.52 15.05
N ASP A 175 10.55 -11.31 14.54
CA ASP A 175 9.43 -10.94 13.70
C ASP A 175 9.72 -11.11 12.20
N THR A 176 10.98 -11.39 11.82
CA THR A 176 11.41 -11.51 10.40
C THR A 176 10.61 -12.56 9.62
N GLY A 177 10.15 -13.61 10.29
CA GLY A 177 9.30 -14.65 9.70
C GLY A 177 7.91 -14.19 9.23
N SER A 178 7.53 -12.94 9.50
CA SER A 178 6.25 -12.37 9.06
C SER A 178 6.35 -11.56 7.77
N TYR A 179 7.56 -11.23 7.30
CA TYR A 179 7.84 -10.29 6.23
C TYR A 179 8.75 -10.85 5.14
N GLY A 180 8.72 -10.24 3.99
CA GLY A 180 9.85 -10.33 3.05
C GLY A 180 11.04 -9.57 3.62
N ILE A 181 12.19 -10.19 3.71
CA ILE A 181 13.42 -9.59 4.27
C ILE A 181 14.42 -9.35 3.14
N ILE A 182 14.99 -8.14 3.09
CA ILE A 182 16.00 -7.81 2.09
C ILE A 182 17.42 -8.00 2.64
N SER A 183 18.38 -8.23 1.73
CA SER A 183 19.78 -7.89 1.96
C SER A 183 20.27 -6.92 0.89
N GLY A 184 21.18 -6.04 1.25
CA GLY A 184 21.66 -5.03 0.34
C GLY A 184 22.74 -4.15 0.94
N GLU A 185 23.29 -3.28 0.13
CA GLU A 185 24.33 -2.32 0.49
C GLU A 185 23.69 -0.95 0.69
N GLU A 186 23.96 -0.30 1.81
CA GLU A 186 23.51 1.07 2.05
C GLU A 186 24.33 2.04 1.19
N ILE A 187 23.67 2.66 0.20
CA ILE A 187 24.31 3.58 -0.75
C ILE A 187 24.15 5.05 -0.37
N ALA A 188 23.23 5.35 0.53
CA ALA A 188 23.02 6.64 1.17
C ALA A 188 22.20 6.42 2.45
N PRO A 189 22.16 7.35 3.40
CA PRO A 189 21.47 7.16 4.67
C PRO A 189 20.01 6.69 4.48
N GLY A 190 19.73 5.46 4.93
CA GLY A 190 18.43 4.80 4.82
C GLY A 190 18.05 4.34 3.40
N ILE A 191 18.95 4.36 2.41
CA ILE A 191 18.72 3.90 1.04
C ILE A 191 19.66 2.75 0.74
N TYR A 192 19.10 1.59 0.41
CA TYR A 192 19.84 0.36 0.16
C TYR A 192 19.69 -0.07 -1.30
N GLN A 193 20.81 -0.44 -1.92
CA GLN A 193 20.79 -1.20 -3.18
C GLN A 193 20.49 -2.65 -2.84
N VAL A 194 19.34 -3.15 -3.23
CA VAL A 194 18.93 -4.53 -2.96
C VAL A 194 19.82 -5.52 -3.73
N ARG A 195 20.29 -6.55 -3.03
CA ARG A 195 21.09 -7.65 -3.56
C ARG A 195 20.33 -8.97 -3.53
N ASP A 196 19.57 -9.21 -2.48
CA ASP A 196 18.76 -10.42 -2.31
C ASP A 196 17.51 -10.14 -1.48
N MET A 197 16.52 -11.03 -1.57
CA MET A 197 15.29 -11.00 -0.79
C MET A 197 14.84 -12.42 -0.47
N VAL A 198 14.28 -12.60 0.72
CA VAL A 198 13.72 -13.89 1.18
C VAL A 198 12.33 -13.63 1.77
N GLU A 199 11.32 -14.34 1.26
CA GLU A 199 9.95 -14.26 1.78
C GLU A 199 9.84 -15.09 3.04
N LYS A 200 9.48 -14.45 4.16
CA LYS A 200 9.20 -15.07 5.46
C LYS A 200 10.24 -16.13 5.87
N PRO A 201 11.52 -15.74 5.98
CA PRO A 201 12.57 -16.66 6.41
C PRO A 201 12.33 -17.11 7.85
N ASN A 202 12.91 -18.24 8.25
CA ASN A 202 13.06 -18.48 9.68
C ASN A 202 13.97 -17.37 10.27
N PRO A 203 13.74 -16.92 11.51
CA PRO A 203 14.54 -15.85 12.11
C PRO A 203 16.05 -16.08 12.05
N GLU A 204 16.50 -17.33 12.20
CA GLU A 204 17.88 -17.76 12.12
C GLU A 204 18.49 -17.73 10.71
N ASP A 205 17.64 -17.80 9.67
CA ASP A 205 18.04 -17.76 8.25
C ASP A 205 17.83 -16.36 7.62
N ALA A 206 17.29 -15.41 8.37
CA ALA A 206 16.99 -14.07 7.86
C ALA A 206 18.29 -13.34 7.48
N PRO A 207 18.41 -12.82 6.22
CA PRO A 207 19.66 -12.19 5.77
C PRO A 207 19.92 -10.84 6.46
N SER A 208 18.92 -10.25 7.09
CA SER A 208 18.95 -9.02 7.88
C SER A 208 17.66 -8.89 8.70
N ASN A 209 17.44 -7.74 9.33
CA ASN A 209 16.18 -7.36 9.96
C ASN A 209 15.43 -6.26 9.18
N LEU A 210 15.78 -6.04 7.91
CA LEU A 210 15.16 -5.04 7.05
C LEU A 210 13.94 -5.65 6.35
N ALA A 211 12.75 -5.38 6.90
CA ALA A 211 11.49 -5.91 6.45
C ALA A 211 10.84 -5.04 5.37
N ILE A 212 10.34 -5.65 4.32
CA ILE A 212 9.55 -5.00 3.28
C ILE A 212 8.17 -4.67 3.85
N ILE A 213 7.73 -3.43 3.68
CA ILE A 213 6.40 -2.98 4.05
C ILE A 213 5.54 -2.68 2.81
N GLY A 214 4.26 -2.46 3.03
CA GLY A 214 3.24 -2.36 1.97
C GLY A 214 3.26 -1.10 1.12
N ARG A 215 4.44 -0.55 0.79
CA ARG A 215 4.60 0.60 -0.11
C ARG A 215 5.68 0.33 -1.14
N TYR A 216 5.27 0.38 -2.42
CA TYR A 216 6.15 0.10 -3.56
C TYR A 216 5.96 1.14 -4.65
N ILE A 217 7.03 1.48 -5.33
CA ILE A 217 7.00 2.05 -6.67
C ILE A 217 7.70 1.06 -7.58
N LEU A 218 6.99 0.60 -8.60
CA LEU A 218 7.44 -0.46 -9.49
C LEU A 218 7.53 0.07 -10.92
N THR A 219 8.55 -0.37 -11.62
CA THR A 219 8.64 -0.19 -13.07
C THR A 219 7.88 -1.31 -13.77
N PRO A 220 7.37 -1.08 -15.00
CA PRO A 220 6.50 -2.04 -15.69
C PRO A 220 7.18 -3.38 -16.02
N GLU A 221 8.51 -3.43 -16.01
CA GLU A 221 9.27 -4.66 -16.20
C GLU A 221 8.90 -5.74 -15.18
N ILE A 222 8.44 -5.34 -13.99
CA ILE A 222 8.02 -6.29 -12.94
C ILE A 222 7.00 -7.31 -13.44
N PHE A 223 6.13 -6.93 -14.38
CA PHE A 223 5.13 -7.86 -14.94
C PHE A 223 5.75 -9.04 -15.66
N THR A 224 6.90 -8.85 -16.31
CA THR A 224 7.64 -9.96 -16.95
C THR A 224 8.16 -10.94 -15.90
N TYR A 225 8.70 -10.44 -14.81
CA TYR A 225 9.20 -11.28 -13.72
C TYR A 225 8.05 -11.99 -12.99
N LEU A 226 6.93 -11.29 -12.71
CA LEU A 226 5.73 -11.89 -12.12
C LEU A 226 5.17 -13.05 -12.95
N ARG A 227 5.13 -12.93 -14.28
CA ARG A 227 4.68 -14.02 -15.17
C ARG A 227 5.58 -15.25 -15.11
N ASN A 228 6.86 -15.06 -14.85
CA ASN A 228 7.87 -16.13 -14.80
C ASN A 228 8.09 -16.65 -13.36
N THR A 229 7.54 -16.00 -12.35
CA THR A 229 7.65 -16.45 -10.96
C THR A 229 6.84 -17.72 -10.74
N LYS A 230 7.50 -18.76 -10.24
CA LYS A 230 6.84 -20.01 -9.89
C LYS A 230 6.07 -19.84 -8.56
N PRO A 231 4.91 -20.48 -8.41
CA PRO A 231 4.23 -20.51 -7.13
C PRO A 231 5.15 -21.04 -6.03
N GLY A 232 5.28 -20.29 -4.95
CA GLY A 232 6.04 -20.66 -3.76
C GLY A 232 5.21 -21.50 -2.78
N ALA A 233 5.49 -21.35 -1.49
CA ALA A 233 4.72 -21.98 -0.43
C ALA A 233 3.22 -21.62 -0.58
N ASN A 234 2.34 -22.57 -0.32
CA ASN A 234 0.89 -22.42 -0.45
C ASN A 234 0.35 -22.12 -1.86
N GLY A 235 1.15 -22.28 -2.91
CA GLY A 235 0.75 -21.99 -4.30
C GLY A 235 0.63 -20.53 -4.64
N GLU A 236 1.19 -19.64 -3.84
CA GLU A 236 1.14 -18.19 -4.05
C GLU A 236 2.31 -17.66 -4.91
N ILE A 237 2.02 -16.73 -5.80
CA ILE A 237 3.02 -15.95 -6.53
C ILE A 237 3.44 -14.79 -5.63
N GLN A 238 4.66 -14.87 -5.09
CA GLN A 238 5.18 -13.86 -4.17
C GLN A 238 5.80 -12.71 -4.94
N ILE A 239 5.48 -11.47 -4.53
CA ILE A 239 6.12 -10.28 -5.11
C ILE A 239 7.62 -10.24 -4.79
N THR A 240 8.01 -10.76 -3.63
CA THR A 240 9.40 -10.83 -3.16
C THR A 240 10.27 -11.62 -4.13
N ASP A 241 9.78 -12.76 -4.65
CA ASP A 241 10.51 -13.59 -5.61
C ASP A 241 10.68 -12.87 -6.96
N ALA A 242 9.63 -12.17 -7.42
CA ALA A 242 9.69 -11.39 -8.65
C ALA A 242 10.65 -10.19 -8.52
N LEU A 243 10.65 -9.50 -7.38
CA LEU A 243 11.57 -8.40 -7.08
C LEU A 243 13.00 -8.88 -6.93
N LYS A 244 13.22 -10.05 -6.32
CA LYS A 244 14.52 -10.71 -6.27
C LYS A 244 15.08 -10.95 -7.66
N ALA A 245 14.27 -11.54 -8.56
CA ALA A 245 14.67 -11.77 -9.93
C ALA A 245 14.93 -10.45 -10.70
N LEU A 246 14.09 -9.44 -10.50
CA LEU A 246 14.29 -8.10 -11.07
C LEU A 246 15.62 -7.48 -10.58
N ALA A 247 15.97 -7.65 -9.30
CA ALA A 247 17.18 -7.08 -8.70
C ALA A 247 18.47 -7.69 -9.25
N GLN A 248 18.43 -8.88 -9.87
CA GLN A 248 19.59 -9.47 -10.54
C GLN A 248 19.90 -8.77 -11.88
N ASP A 249 18.86 -8.27 -12.56
CA ASP A 249 19.00 -7.70 -13.91
C ASP A 249 18.93 -6.17 -13.91
N ARG A 250 18.30 -5.57 -12.91
CA ARG A 250 18.00 -4.14 -12.81
C ARG A 250 18.26 -3.61 -11.41
N GLN A 251 18.42 -2.30 -11.32
CA GLN A 251 18.48 -1.64 -10.02
C GLN A 251 17.11 -1.72 -9.32
N VAL A 252 17.12 -2.18 -8.07
CA VAL A 252 16.01 -2.10 -7.12
C VAL A 252 16.56 -1.46 -5.85
N LEU A 253 15.87 -0.43 -5.37
CA LEU A 253 16.22 0.25 -4.12
C LEU A 253 15.22 -0.09 -3.03
N ALA A 254 15.72 -0.19 -1.80
CA ALA A 254 14.91 -0.25 -0.60
C ALA A 254 15.16 0.99 0.25
N VAL A 255 14.10 1.56 0.80
CA VAL A 255 14.16 2.84 1.51
C VAL A 255 13.55 2.70 2.88
N LYS A 256 14.35 2.97 3.91
CA LYS A 256 13.87 3.13 5.28
C LYS A 256 13.11 4.45 5.35
N PHE A 257 11.79 4.39 5.26
CA PHE A 257 10.97 5.60 5.24
C PHE A 257 10.97 6.31 6.60
N LYS A 258 10.79 7.61 6.57
CA LYS A 258 10.57 8.41 7.77
C LYS A 258 9.08 8.45 8.08
N GLY A 259 8.71 8.22 9.32
CA GLY A 259 7.33 8.19 9.79
C GLY A 259 7.07 6.99 10.69
N ARG A 260 5.81 6.70 10.93
CA ARG A 260 5.39 5.56 11.75
C ARG A 260 4.45 4.65 10.96
N ARG A 261 4.76 3.37 10.92
CA ARG A 261 3.90 2.34 10.36
C ARG A 261 3.09 1.67 11.46
N PHE A 262 1.86 1.28 11.10
CA PHE A 262 0.97 0.45 11.90
C PHE A 262 0.53 -0.74 11.04
N ASP A 263 0.79 -1.96 11.53
CA ASP A 263 0.30 -3.19 10.89
C ASP A 263 -1.17 -3.43 11.23
N CYS A 264 -2.06 -2.76 10.51
CA CYS A 264 -3.51 -2.95 10.65
C CYS A 264 -4.01 -4.29 10.10
N GLY A 265 -3.13 -5.17 9.66
CA GLY A 265 -3.43 -6.57 9.38
C GLY A 265 -3.52 -7.44 10.63
N SER A 266 -3.05 -6.95 11.78
CA SER A 266 -3.19 -7.56 13.11
C SER A 266 -4.18 -6.78 13.98
N VAL A 267 -4.77 -7.43 14.99
CA VAL A 267 -5.71 -6.76 15.92
C VAL A 267 -4.98 -5.72 16.76
N ASP A 268 -3.79 -6.05 17.25
CA ASP A 268 -3.00 -5.15 18.09
C ASP A 268 -2.57 -3.89 17.32
N GLY A 269 -2.01 -4.06 16.11
CA GLY A 269 -1.62 -2.94 15.27
C GLY A 269 -2.80 -2.08 14.82
N PHE A 270 -3.99 -2.68 14.63
CA PHE A 270 -5.22 -1.95 14.32
C PHE A 270 -5.67 -1.07 15.50
N ILE A 271 -5.60 -1.60 16.72
CA ILE A 271 -5.91 -0.83 17.95
C ILE A 271 -4.90 0.29 18.15
N GLU A 272 -3.61 -0.01 17.95
CA GLU A 272 -2.54 0.98 18.05
C GLU A 272 -2.74 2.14 17.05
N ALA A 273 -3.03 1.82 15.80
CA ALA A 273 -3.35 2.81 14.78
C ALA A 273 -4.56 3.66 15.17
N THR A 274 -5.65 3.03 15.63
CA THR A 274 -6.87 3.72 16.04
C THR A 274 -6.59 4.70 17.18
N ASN A 275 -5.85 4.28 18.21
CA ASN A 275 -5.48 5.15 19.33
C ASN A 275 -4.60 6.31 18.88
N TYR A 276 -3.60 6.05 18.02
CA TYR A 276 -2.72 7.08 17.51
C TYR A 276 -3.49 8.14 16.70
N TYR A 277 -4.33 7.73 15.77
CA TYR A 277 -5.11 8.65 14.93
C TYR A 277 -6.17 9.40 15.73
N TYR A 278 -6.78 8.76 16.73
CA TYR A 278 -7.70 9.43 17.64
C TYR A 278 -7.02 10.55 18.42
N GLU A 279 -5.86 10.28 19.04
CA GLU A 279 -5.15 11.25 19.87
C GLU A 279 -4.45 12.36 19.07
N ASN A 280 -3.85 12.01 17.93
CA ASN A 280 -2.97 12.92 17.21
C ASN A 280 -3.64 13.66 16.05
N VAL A 281 -4.73 13.13 15.51
CA VAL A 281 -5.45 13.71 14.37
C VAL A 281 -6.86 14.14 14.81
N TYR A 282 -7.74 13.19 15.10
CA TYR A 282 -9.16 13.44 15.31
C TYR A 282 -9.45 14.42 16.44
N LYS A 283 -8.83 14.26 17.63
CA LYS A 283 -9.00 15.20 18.75
C LYS A 283 -8.53 16.63 18.43
N LYS A 284 -7.54 16.77 17.56
CA LYS A 284 -7.03 18.10 17.18
C LYS A 284 -7.97 18.78 16.21
N GLU A 285 -8.55 18.04 15.25
CA GLU A 285 -9.52 18.54 14.29
C GLU A 285 -10.86 18.90 14.92
N THR A 286 -11.29 18.16 15.96
CA THR A 286 -12.59 18.39 16.62
C THR A 286 -12.56 19.42 17.75
N LYS A 287 -11.36 19.89 18.16
CA LYS A 287 -11.20 20.98 19.14
C LYS A 287 -11.16 22.37 18.51
N LEU A 288 -11.17 22.45 17.18
CA LEU A 288 -11.28 23.67 16.38
C LEU A 288 -12.74 23.90 15.97
#